data_722a2949ef281a69b2b58472f90f298e
#
_entry.id   722a2949ef281a69b2b58472f90f298e
#
_cell.length_a   1.000
_cell.length_b   1.000
_cell.length_c   1.000
_cell.angle_alpha   90.00
_cell.angle_beta   90.00
_cell.angle_gamma   90.00
#
_symmetry.space_group_name_H-M   'P 1'
#
loop_
_entity.id
_entity.type
_entity.pdbx_description
1 polymer ?
#
loop_
_entity_poly.entity_id
_entity_poly.type
_entity_poly.pdbx_seq_one_letter_code
_entity_poly.pdbx_strand_id
1 'polypeptide(L)'
;MKQKTIKQDVSLSGTGLHTGQKGTLTFHPAEANHGIKFRRIDIEGCPVVEAKVENVVDTSRGTTIAQNGVRVYTVEHILASLRGADVDNVLIDLDCEEPPIQDGSARYMLEALKSAGIVEQDAEREYLRVKNTVTYFHPKIGCEIIITPADDFRMEVSVDYKSQVLKPQTAVLKRMSDFEREIAPCRTFVFFQELEMLLKHNLIKGGDLSTAIVFVEDAVQAGELQRVAKLFNMESVGIHQGGILNNTTLHFENEPARHKLLDLIGDMALLGKPILGHVKAFKPGHLANTEFVKLIIENLE
;
A
#
# COMPACT_ATOMS: atom_id res chain seq x y z
N MET A 1 5.78 -5.46 25.14
CA MET A 1 6.59 -4.57 24.23
C MET A 1 6.07 -3.15 24.36
N LYS A 2 6.96 -2.16 24.33
CA LYS A 2 6.56 -0.75 24.38
C LYS A 2 6.04 -0.26 23.02
N GLN A 3 5.14 0.73 23.05
CA GLN A 3 4.74 1.49 21.87
C GLN A 3 5.94 2.28 21.33
N LYS A 4 5.89 2.64 20.05
CA LYS A 4 6.97 3.36 19.38
C LYS A 4 6.44 4.51 18.54
N THR A 5 7.25 5.57 18.47
CA THR A 5 7.08 6.71 17.57
C THR A 5 8.43 7.04 16.90
N ILE A 6 8.45 8.01 16.01
CA ILE A 6 9.70 8.54 15.44
C ILE A 6 10.30 9.59 16.39
N LYS A 7 11.62 9.81 16.30
CA LYS A 7 12.35 10.74 17.18
C LYS A 7 12.23 12.20 16.75
N GLN A 8 12.13 12.45 15.45
CA GLN A 8 12.09 13.79 14.84
C GLN A 8 11.26 13.78 13.56
N ASP A 9 10.87 14.95 13.12
CA ASP A 9 10.15 15.15 11.86
C ASP A 9 10.97 14.68 10.67
N VAL A 10 10.28 14.12 9.68
CA VAL A 10 10.88 13.77 8.39
C VAL A 10 9.86 13.96 7.27
N SER A 11 10.28 14.54 6.16
CA SER A 11 9.41 14.87 5.04
C SER A 11 9.84 14.17 3.76
N LEU A 12 8.85 13.90 2.91
CA LEU A 12 8.99 13.40 1.55
C LEU A 12 8.12 14.24 0.62
N SER A 13 8.69 14.69 -0.48
CA SER A 13 7.94 15.41 -1.52
C SER A 13 7.88 14.58 -2.80
N GLY A 14 6.85 14.78 -3.60
CA GLY A 14 6.67 14.08 -4.87
C GLY A 14 5.30 14.35 -5.47
N THR A 15 4.84 13.42 -6.30
CA THR A 15 3.55 13.54 -7.03
C THR A 15 2.62 12.41 -6.62
N GLY A 16 1.35 12.71 -6.39
CA GLY A 16 0.30 11.72 -6.18
C GLY A 16 0.00 10.93 -7.46
N LEU A 17 -0.21 9.62 -7.34
CA LEU A 17 -0.38 8.70 -8.48
C LEU A 17 -1.64 9.06 -9.31
N HIS A 18 -2.76 9.26 -8.65
CA HIS A 18 -4.07 9.43 -9.28
C HIS A 18 -4.40 10.91 -9.54
N THR A 19 -4.08 11.77 -8.59
CA THR A 19 -4.39 13.21 -8.68
C THR A 19 -3.39 13.99 -9.53
N GLY A 20 -2.15 13.53 -9.59
CA GLY A 20 -1.05 14.25 -10.26
C GLY A 20 -0.62 15.51 -9.50
N GLN A 21 -1.16 15.75 -8.31
CA GLN A 21 -0.77 16.89 -7.48
C GLN A 21 0.62 16.66 -6.89
N LYS A 22 1.44 17.70 -6.94
CA LYS A 22 2.69 17.74 -6.19
C LYS A 22 2.37 18.08 -4.75
N GLY A 23 2.96 17.35 -3.83
CA GLY A 23 2.74 17.56 -2.42
C GLY A 23 3.87 17.04 -1.56
N THR A 24 3.79 17.38 -0.30
CA THR A 24 4.71 16.97 0.75
C THR A 24 3.96 16.24 1.85
N LEU A 25 4.49 15.09 2.19
CA LEU A 25 4.13 14.30 3.35
C LEU A 25 5.17 14.57 4.44
N THR A 26 4.75 14.90 5.67
CA THR A 26 5.63 15.04 6.82
C THR A 26 5.17 14.14 7.96
N PHE A 27 6.02 13.25 8.40
CA PHE A 27 5.81 12.47 9.61
C PHE A 27 6.29 13.27 10.83
N HIS A 28 5.45 13.35 11.87
CA HIS A 28 5.77 13.97 13.14
C HIS A 28 5.70 12.95 14.28
N PRO A 29 6.59 13.02 15.29
CA PRO A 29 6.40 12.26 16.52
C PRO A 29 5.02 12.51 17.11
N ALA A 30 4.43 11.49 17.71
CA ALA A 30 3.16 11.63 18.40
C ALA A 30 3.21 10.96 19.77
N GLU A 31 2.36 11.39 20.70
CA GLU A 31 2.28 10.86 22.05
C GLU A 31 1.83 9.37 22.05
N ALA A 32 2.11 8.67 23.13
CA ALA A 32 1.61 7.32 23.32
C ALA A 32 0.09 7.25 23.21
N ASN A 33 -0.43 6.20 22.62
CA ASN A 33 -1.86 5.99 22.33
C ASN A 33 -2.48 6.97 21.31
N HIS A 34 -1.66 7.74 20.60
CA HIS A 34 -2.13 8.62 19.53
C HIS A 34 -2.69 7.83 18.35
N GLY A 35 -2.06 6.69 18.02
CA GLY A 35 -2.32 5.95 16.80
C GLY A 35 -1.75 6.64 15.56
N ILE A 36 -2.25 6.26 14.39
CA ILE A 36 -1.86 6.84 13.10
C ILE A 36 -2.96 7.80 12.64
N LYS A 37 -2.60 9.07 12.41
CA LYS A 37 -3.54 10.10 11.97
C LYS A 37 -2.93 10.94 10.84
N PHE A 38 -3.77 11.29 9.87
CA PHE A 38 -3.45 12.21 8.78
C PHE A 38 -4.05 13.56 9.06
N ARG A 39 -3.27 14.64 8.88
CA ARG A 39 -3.73 16.02 9.03
C ARG A 39 -3.55 16.76 7.69
N ARG A 40 -4.65 17.29 7.15
CA ARG A 40 -4.68 18.05 5.89
C ARG A 40 -4.38 19.53 6.18
N ILE A 41 -3.10 19.90 6.03
CA ILE A 41 -2.62 21.26 6.33
C ILE A 41 -2.92 22.27 5.22
N ASP A 42 -3.34 21.82 4.05
CA ASP A 42 -3.82 22.63 2.93
C ASP A 42 -5.30 23.09 3.11
N ILE A 43 -5.99 22.56 4.10
CA ILE A 43 -7.39 22.89 4.41
C ILE A 43 -7.44 23.74 5.67
N GLU A 44 -8.27 24.81 5.65
CA GLU A 44 -8.49 25.65 6.83
C GLU A 44 -8.90 24.83 8.05
N GLY A 45 -8.29 25.12 9.20
CA GLY A 45 -8.51 24.36 10.44
C GLY A 45 -7.71 23.05 10.52
N CYS A 46 -6.94 22.71 9.50
CA CYS A 46 -6.06 21.53 9.48
C CYS A 46 -6.75 20.26 9.98
N PRO A 47 -7.87 19.83 9.35
CA PRO A 47 -8.66 18.70 9.82
C PRO A 47 -7.86 17.41 9.82
N VAL A 48 -8.21 16.53 10.78
CA VAL A 48 -7.54 15.24 11.00
C VAL A 48 -8.44 14.09 10.56
N VAL A 49 -7.85 13.08 9.91
CA VAL A 49 -8.49 11.82 9.52
C VAL A 49 -7.74 10.68 10.20
N GLU A 50 -8.41 9.90 11.02
CA GLU A 50 -7.80 8.73 11.68
C GLU A 50 -7.68 7.54 10.72
N ALA A 51 -6.54 6.87 10.74
CA ALA A 51 -6.29 5.65 9.97
C ALA A 51 -6.99 4.44 10.60
N LYS A 52 -8.31 4.37 10.39
CA LYS A 52 -9.18 3.29 10.87
C LYS A 52 -10.07 2.78 9.74
N VAL A 53 -10.43 1.51 9.79
CA VAL A 53 -11.25 0.88 8.74
C VAL A 53 -12.64 1.49 8.61
N GLU A 54 -13.21 2.04 9.69
CA GLU A 54 -14.50 2.73 9.69
C GLU A 54 -14.49 4.00 8.83
N ASN A 55 -13.31 4.58 8.62
CA ASN A 55 -13.10 5.76 7.79
C ASN A 55 -12.84 5.45 6.31
N VAL A 56 -12.80 4.16 5.91
CA VAL A 56 -12.63 3.79 4.50
C VAL A 56 -13.88 4.12 3.71
N VAL A 57 -13.72 4.90 2.64
CA VAL A 57 -14.82 5.37 1.79
C VAL A 57 -14.71 4.92 0.33
N ASP A 58 -13.51 4.56 -0.13
CA ASP A 58 -13.29 4.04 -1.49
C ASP A 58 -12.10 3.08 -1.51
N THR A 59 -12.22 2.04 -2.35
CA THR A 59 -11.22 0.98 -2.52
C THR A 59 -11.01 0.63 -3.99
N SER A 60 -11.45 1.49 -4.91
CA SER A 60 -11.46 1.18 -6.35
C SER A 60 -10.08 1.18 -6.99
N ARG A 61 -9.10 1.89 -6.42
CA ARG A 61 -7.74 2.03 -6.95
C ARG A 61 -6.63 2.02 -5.93
N GLY A 62 -6.97 2.14 -4.69
CA GLY A 62 -6.16 2.25 -3.51
C GLY A 62 -7.10 2.47 -2.35
N THR A 63 -6.61 2.49 -1.16
CA THR A 63 -7.44 2.69 0.02
C THR A 63 -7.54 4.19 0.31
N THR A 64 -8.78 4.71 0.22
CA THR A 64 -9.12 6.09 0.57
C THR A 64 -9.85 6.11 1.89
N ILE A 65 -9.36 6.92 2.81
CA ILE A 65 -10.04 7.19 4.09
C ILE A 65 -10.61 8.60 4.10
N ALA A 66 -11.71 8.80 4.84
CA ALA A 66 -12.33 10.11 5.01
C ALA A 66 -12.96 10.27 6.39
N GLN A 67 -12.92 11.47 6.91
CA GLN A 67 -13.60 11.87 8.15
C GLN A 67 -14.08 13.31 8.02
N ASN A 68 -15.33 13.59 8.40
CA ASN A 68 -15.94 14.92 8.30
C ASN A 68 -15.83 15.58 6.92
N GLY A 69 -15.94 14.78 5.84
CA GLY A 69 -15.88 15.27 4.46
C GLY A 69 -14.46 15.48 3.91
N VAL A 70 -13.44 15.31 4.72
CA VAL A 70 -12.03 15.41 4.31
C VAL A 70 -11.49 14.03 3.93
N ARG A 71 -10.82 13.94 2.79
CA ARG A 71 -10.30 12.69 2.23
C ARG A 71 -8.78 12.65 2.21
N VAL A 72 -8.24 11.42 2.35
CA VAL A 72 -6.85 11.07 2.09
C VAL A 72 -6.83 9.82 1.22
N TYR A 73 -6.22 9.93 0.05
CA TYR A 73 -6.14 8.84 -0.94
C TYR A 73 -4.88 7.98 -0.72
N THR A 74 -4.90 6.75 -1.20
CA THR A 74 -3.71 5.88 -1.37
C THR A 74 -2.88 5.76 -0.09
N VAL A 75 -3.55 5.42 1.03
CA VAL A 75 -2.89 5.38 2.36
C VAL A 75 -2.12 4.08 2.62
N GLU A 76 -2.39 3.02 1.86
CA GLU A 76 -1.89 1.67 2.09
C GLU A 76 -0.36 1.57 2.12
N HIS A 77 0.36 2.26 1.25
CA HIS A 77 1.83 2.22 1.21
C HIS A 77 2.45 2.88 2.45
N ILE A 78 1.86 4.00 2.90
CA ILE A 78 2.27 4.68 4.14
C ILE A 78 2.04 3.77 5.33
N LEU A 79 0.84 3.20 5.43
CA LEU A 79 0.46 2.32 6.53
C LEU A 79 1.33 1.06 6.58
N ALA A 80 1.65 0.47 5.40
CA ALA A 80 2.58 -0.65 5.31
C ALA A 80 3.99 -0.25 5.79
N SER A 81 4.49 0.93 5.40
CA SER A 81 5.81 1.40 5.83
C SER A 81 5.88 1.64 7.34
N LEU A 82 4.82 2.18 7.95
CA LEU A 82 4.73 2.36 9.40
C LEU A 82 4.74 1.02 10.15
N ARG A 83 4.01 0.03 9.64
CA ARG A 83 4.07 -1.34 10.20
C ARG A 83 5.44 -1.98 10.02
N GLY A 84 6.07 -1.79 8.86
CA GLY A 84 7.43 -2.24 8.59
C GLY A 84 8.50 -1.56 9.46
N ALA A 85 8.29 -0.28 9.80
CA ALA A 85 9.14 0.48 10.72
C ALA A 85 8.83 0.20 12.20
N ASP A 86 7.81 -0.61 12.51
CA ASP A 86 7.36 -0.91 13.87
C ASP A 86 6.91 0.34 14.66
N VAL A 87 6.27 1.32 13.98
CA VAL A 87 5.74 2.58 14.54
C VAL A 87 4.26 2.43 14.86
N ASP A 88 3.87 2.83 16.08
CA ASP A 88 2.48 2.79 16.55
C ASP A 88 1.81 4.17 16.50
N ASN A 89 2.56 5.22 16.81
CA ASN A 89 2.03 6.56 17.01
C ASN A 89 2.75 7.57 16.13
N VAL A 90 2.00 8.23 15.25
CA VAL A 90 2.52 9.24 14.32
C VAL A 90 1.41 10.18 13.86
N LEU A 91 1.71 11.48 13.76
CA LEU A 91 0.88 12.43 13.04
C LEU A 91 1.51 12.67 11.66
N ILE A 92 0.69 12.64 10.62
CA ILE A 92 1.14 12.74 9.23
C ILE A 92 0.50 13.98 8.61
N ASP A 93 1.30 15.01 8.33
CA ASP A 93 0.85 16.18 7.60
C ASP A 93 0.87 15.95 6.11
N LEU A 94 -0.18 16.39 5.45
CA LEU A 94 -0.30 16.40 4.00
C LEU A 94 -0.74 17.78 3.53
N ASP A 95 -0.02 18.37 2.59
CA ASP A 95 -0.38 19.62 1.90
C ASP A 95 -1.19 19.38 0.61
N CYS A 96 -1.69 18.15 0.42
CA CYS A 96 -2.54 17.74 -0.69
C CYS A 96 -3.39 16.51 -0.28
N GLU A 97 -4.34 16.11 -1.13
CA GLU A 97 -5.25 14.98 -0.82
C GLU A 97 -4.66 13.58 -1.04
N GLU A 98 -3.57 13.46 -1.79
CA GLU A 98 -2.91 12.20 -2.10
C GLU A 98 -1.42 12.28 -1.80
N PRO A 99 -0.88 11.41 -0.95
CA PRO A 99 0.54 11.40 -0.64
C PRO A 99 1.40 11.08 -1.89
N PRO A 100 2.67 11.52 -1.90
CA PRO A 100 3.62 11.19 -2.96
C PRO A 100 3.76 9.68 -3.15
N ILE A 101 3.59 9.18 -4.38
CA ILE A 101 3.69 7.74 -4.67
C ILE A 101 5.14 7.23 -4.73
N GLN A 102 6.11 8.13 -4.92
CA GLN A 102 7.51 7.80 -5.14
C GLN A 102 7.70 6.83 -6.33
N ASP A 103 8.35 5.68 -6.14
CA ASP A 103 8.52 4.63 -7.14
C ASP A 103 7.39 3.58 -7.15
N GLY A 104 6.29 3.81 -6.41
CA GLY A 104 5.20 2.86 -6.27
C GLY A 104 5.44 1.76 -5.24
N SER A 105 6.50 1.86 -4.44
CA SER A 105 6.80 0.95 -3.34
C SER A 105 6.65 1.63 -1.97
N ALA A 106 6.89 0.90 -0.88
CA ALA A 106 6.94 1.48 0.48
C ALA A 106 8.37 1.86 0.92
N ARG A 107 9.38 1.64 0.07
CA ARG A 107 10.79 1.74 0.43
C ARG A 107 11.17 3.14 0.91
N TYR A 108 10.85 4.17 0.14
CA TYR A 108 11.27 5.56 0.46
C TYR A 108 10.62 6.08 1.75
N MET A 109 9.37 5.71 2.00
CA MET A 109 8.67 6.05 3.25
C MET A 109 9.30 5.33 4.44
N LEU A 110 9.65 4.05 4.28
CA LEU A 110 10.34 3.27 5.32
C LEU A 110 11.74 3.83 5.61
N GLU A 111 12.52 4.17 4.58
CA GLU A 111 13.84 4.79 4.71
C GLU A 111 13.75 6.14 5.44
N ALA A 112 12.76 6.97 5.11
CA ALA A 112 12.52 8.24 5.80
C ALA A 112 12.20 8.03 7.29
N LEU A 113 11.26 7.13 7.61
CA LEU A 113 10.93 6.79 9.00
C LEU A 113 12.15 6.30 9.80
N LYS A 114 12.98 5.44 9.21
CA LYS A 114 14.21 4.96 9.84
C LYS A 114 15.25 6.07 10.03
N SER A 115 15.36 7.00 9.07
CA SER A 115 16.25 8.15 9.18
C SER A 115 15.84 9.13 10.28
N ALA A 116 14.53 9.23 10.54
CA ALA A 116 13.99 10.00 11.66
C ALA A 116 14.33 9.38 13.04
N GLY A 117 14.75 8.11 13.05
CA GLY A 117 14.98 7.33 14.26
C GLY A 117 13.68 6.85 14.91
N ILE A 118 13.68 5.63 15.43
CA ILE A 118 12.51 5.04 16.12
C ILE A 118 12.83 5.00 17.62
N VAL A 119 11.87 5.47 18.43
CA VAL A 119 12.02 5.54 19.90
C VAL A 119 10.86 4.85 20.60
N GLU A 120 11.16 4.18 21.70
CA GLU A 120 10.16 3.58 22.58
C GLU A 120 9.50 4.65 23.45
N GLN A 121 8.21 4.45 23.73
CA GLN A 121 7.38 5.31 24.59
C GLN A 121 7.04 4.58 25.89
N ASP A 122 6.71 5.35 26.93
CA ASP A 122 6.33 4.74 28.21
C ASP A 122 4.85 4.29 28.24
N ALA A 123 4.50 3.43 27.28
CA ALA A 123 3.20 2.78 27.21
C ALA A 123 3.36 1.37 26.64
N GLU A 124 2.61 0.41 27.18
CA GLU A 124 2.63 -0.95 26.67
C GLU A 124 1.88 -1.04 25.32
N ARG A 125 2.44 -1.82 24.39
CA ARG A 125 1.81 -2.12 23.12
C ARG A 125 0.73 -3.18 23.32
N GLU A 126 -0.48 -2.87 22.89
CA GLU A 126 -1.55 -3.83 22.85
C GLU A 126 -1.58 -4.57 21.51
N TYR A 127 -1.78 -5.89 21.59
CA TYR A 127 -1.91 -6.75 20.41
C TYR A 127 -3.32 -7.32 20.30
N LEU A 128 -3.87 -7.31 19.11
CA LEU A 128 -5.05 -8.11 18.79
C LEU A 128 -4.61 -9.57 18.61
N ARG A 129 -5.15 -10.47 19.44
CA ARG A 129 -4.83 -11.90 19.36
C ARG A 129 -5.97 -12.65 18.73
N VAL A 130 -5.70 -13.28 17.61
CA VAL A 130 -6.67 -14.17 16.95
C VAL A 130 -6.83 -15.43 17.79
N LYS A 131 -8.03 -15.66 18.29
CA LYS A 131 -8.37 -16.86 19.10
C LYS A 131 -8.95 -17.98 18.24
N ASN A 132 -9.75 -17.60 17.23
CA ASN A 132 -10.42 -18.53 16.33
C ASN A 132 -10.07 -18.15 14.88
N THR A 133 -10.13 -19.12 13.97
CA THR A 133 -9.96 -18.84 12.54
C THR A 133 -11.08 -17.92 12.05
N VAL A 134 -10.70 -16.83 11.36
CA VAL A 134 -11.62 -15.95 10.68
C VAL A 134 -11.39 -16.08 9.19
N THR A 135 -12.46 -16.32 8.42
CA THR A 135 -12.40 -16.50 6.96
C THR A 135 -13.32 -15.51 6.27
N TYR A 136 -12.77 -14.80 5.30
CA TYR A 136 -13.49 -13.93 4.38
C TYR A 136 -13.44 -14.54 2.99
N PHE A 137 -14.59 -14.55 2.30
CA PHE A 137 -14.70 -15.01 0.91
C PHE A 137 -15.57 -14.07 0.10
N HIS A 138 -15.04 -13.61 -1.05
CA HIS A 138 -15.79 -12.78 -1.99
C HIS A 138 -16.06 -13.56 -3.30
N PRO A 139 -17.29 -14.06 -3.53
CA PRO A 139 -17.57 -15.02 -4.59
C PRO A 139 -17.39 -14.49 -6.02
N LYS A 140 -17.66 -13.19 -6.25
CA LYS A 140 -17.56 -12.59 -7.59
C LYS A 140 -16.14 -12.47 -8.12
N ILE A 141 -15.17 -12.18 -7.23
CA ILE A 141 -13.76 -12.02 -7.60
C ILE A 141 -12.94 -13.26 -7.25
N GLY A 142 -13.53 -14.22 -6.53
CA GLY A 142 -12.84 -15.43 -6.07
C GLY A 142 -11.70 -15.14 -5.10
N CYS A 143 -11.85 -14.08 -4.30
CA CYS A 143 -10.91 -13.74 -3.24
C CYS A 143 -11.23 -14.54 -1.98
N GLU A 144 -10.20 -15.08 -1.34
CA GLU A 144 -10.30 -15.71 -0.03
C GLU A 144 -9.18 -15.17 0.87
N ILE A 145 -9.53 -14.74 2.09
CA ILE A 145 -8.56 -14.31 3.11
C ILE A 145 -8.89 -15.02 4.42
N ILE A 146 -7.90 -15.69 4.98
CA ILE A 146 -8.04 -16.45 6.22
C ILE A 146 -6.97 -15.96 7.21
N ILE A 147 -7.35 -15.77 8.48
CA ILE A 147 -6.39 -15.61 9.56
C ILE A 147 -6.62 -16.72 10.60
N THR A 148 -5.53 -17.36 10.97
CA THR A 148 -5.52 -18.42 12.00
C THR A 148 -4.72 -17.97 13.22
N PRO A 149 -5.00 -18.52 14.43
CA PRO A 149 -4.21 -18.24 15.63
C PRO A 149 -2.72 -18.50 15.42
N ALA A 150 -1.88 -17.56 15.86
CA ALA A 150 -0.43 -17.70 15.94
C ALA A 150 0.14 -16.75 17.00
N ASP A 151 1.34 -17.06 17.51
CA ASP A 151 2.03 -16.23 18.50
C ASP A 151 2.80 -15.06 17.89
N ASP A 152 2.92 -15.04 16.56
CA ASP A 152 3.57 -13.99 15.77
C ASP A 152 2.65 -13.56 14.62
N PHE A 153 3.06 -12.49 13.91
CA PHE A 153 2.41 -12.10 12.67
C PHE A 153 3.22 -12.62 11.48
N ARG A 154 2.54 -13.36 10.60
CA ARG A 154 3.07 -13.83 9.31
C ARG A 154 1.99 -13.84 8.25
N MET A 155 2.40 -13.72 6.99
CA MET A 155 1.47 -13.56 5.89
C MET A 155 1.94 -14.31 4.63
N GLU A 156 1.00 -14.94 3.95
CA GLU A 156 1.17 -15.54 2.62
C GLU A 156 0.13 -14.94 1.68
N VAL A 157 0.55 -14.48 0.52
CA VAL A 157 -0.34 -13.95 -0.52
C VAL A 157 -0.09 -14.69 -1.83
N SER A 158 -1.14 -15.23 -2.41
CA SER A 158 -1.14 -15.84 -3.73
C SER A 158 -2.01 -15.05 -4.69
N VAL A 159 -1.50 -14.78 -5.88
CA VAL A 159 -2.19 -14.09 -6.95
C VAL A 159 -2.24 -14.94 -8.22
N ASP A 160 -3.35 -14.83 -8.95
CA ASP A 160 -3.54 -15.46 -10.26
C ASP A 160 -4.46 -14.56 -11.10
N TYR A 161 -3.88 -13.87 -12.06
CA TYR A 161 -4.58 -12.97 -12.97
C TYR A 161 -5.03 -13.67 -14.26
N LYS A 162 -4.80 -14.99 -14.38
CA LYS A 162 -4.99 -15.78 -15.61
C LYS A 162 -4.24 -15.17 -16.80
N SER A 163 -3.14 -14.50 -16.53
CA SER A 163 -2.29 -13.81 -17.49
C SER A 163 -1.27 -14.75 -18.10
N GLN A 164 -0.91 -14.52 -19.38
CA GLN A 164 0.15 -15.26 -20.04
C GLN A 164 1.56 -14.80 -19.60
N VAL A 165 1.70 -13.53 -19.22
CA VAL A 165 2.95 -12.92 -18.80
C VAL A 165 3.10 -12.91 -17.27
N LEU A 166 2.05 -12.59 -16.54
CA LEU A 166 2.03 -12.63 -15.08
C LEU A 166 1.44 -13.96 -14.59
N LYS A 167 2.29 -14.98 -14.53
CA LYS A 167 1.92 -16.31 -14.05
C LYS A 167 1.46 -16.28 -12.58
N PRO A 168 0.71 -17.30 -12.11
CA PRO A 168 0.39 -17.43 -10.68
C PRO A 168 1.64 -17.33 -9.82
N GLN A 169 1.57 -16.55 -8.77
CA GLN A 169 2.69 -16.24 -7.87
C GLN A 169 2.25 -16.30 -6.41
N THR A 170 3.19 -16.65 -5.54
CA THR A 170 3.02 -16.60 -4.09
C THR A 170 4.17 -15.83 -3.46
N ALA A 171 3.84 -14.96 -2.51
CA ALA A 171 4.78 -14.27 -1.65
C ALA A 171 4.55 -14.65 -0.19
N VAL A 172 5.62 -14.74 0.59
CA VAL A 172 5.58 -15.13 2.00
C VAL A 172 6.40 -14.14 2.82
N LEU A 173 5.78 -13.53 3.83
CA LEU A 173 6.47 -12.80 4.88
C LEU A 173 6.43 -13.63 6.17
N LYS A 174 7.58 -14.15 6.57
CA LYS A 174 7.71 -15.01 7.76
C LYS A 174 7.75 -14.21 9.07
N ARG A 175 8.28 -12.98 9.02
CA ARG A 175 8.45 -12.08 10.16
C ARG A 175 8.43 -10.63 9.69
N MET A 176 7.83 -9.73 10.47
CA MET A 176 7.84 -8.30 10.13
C MET A 176 9.25 -7.70 10.02
N SER A 177 10.24 -8.27 10.71
CA SER A 177 11.64 -7.85 10.56
C SER A 177 12.24 -8.09 9.16
N ASP A 178 11.62 -8.92 8.34
CA ASP A 178 12.02 -9.16 6.96
C ASP A 178 11.34 -8.19 5.96
N PHE A 179 10.38 -7.37 6.42
CA PHE A 179 9.58 -6.47 5.59
C PHE A 179 10.46 -5.52 4.75
N GLU A 180 11.44 -4.89 5.36
CA GLU A 180 12.33 -3.94 4.69
C GLU A 180 13.02 -4.54 3.46
N ARG A 181 13.57 -5.76 3.61
CA ARG A 181 14.32 -6.43 2.56
C ARG A 181 13.42 -7.11 1.54
N GLU A 182 12.34 -7.73 1.99
CA GLU A 182 11.54 -8.65 1.18
C GLU A 182 10.32 -7.99 0.53
N ILE A 183 9.76 -6.95 1.15
CA ILE A 183 8.43 -6.41 0.79
C ILE A 183 8.50 -4.92 0.44
N ALA A 184 9.17 -4.11 1.25
CA ALA A 184 9.19 -2.66 1.07
C ALA A 184 9.63 -2.18 -0.33
N PRO A 185 10.60 -2.82 -1.02
CA PRO A 185 11.02 -2.39 -2.36
C PRO A 185 10.08 -2.82 -3.50
N CYS A 186 9.01 -3.59 -3.21
CA CYS A 186 8.14 -4.13 -4.24
C CYS A 186 7.14 -3.07 -4.73
N ARG A 187 7.22 -2.77 -6.03
CA ARG A 187 6.45 -1.71 -6.68
C ARG A 187 5.06 -2.18 -7.09
N THR A 188 4.14 -1.22 -7.15
CA THR A 188 2.81 -1.43 -7.75
C THR A 188 2.91 -1.78 -9.23
N PHE A 189 1.87 -2.37 -9.77
CA PHE A 189 1.84 -2.82 -11.16
C PHE A 189 0.45 -2.64 -11.77
N VAL A 190 0.42 -2.61 -13.10
CA VAL A 190 -0.79 -2.47 -13.90
C VAL A 190 -0.64 -3.26 -15.20
N PHE A 191 -1.74 -3.72 -15.78
CA PHE A 191 -1.74 -4.25 -17.14
C PHE A 191 -1.85 -3.11 -18.17
N PHE A 192 -1.21 -3.26 -19.30
CA PHE A 192 -1.14 -2.22 -20.34
C PHE A 192 -2.53 -1.78 -20.81
N GLN A 193 -3.47 -2.71 -20.96
CA GLN A 193 -4.84 -2.40 -21.36
C GLN A 193 -5.57 -1.54 -20.31
N GLU A 194 -5.31 -1.80 -19.03
CA GLU A 194 -5.84 -0.98 -17.93
C GLU A 194 -5.20 0.40 -17.93
N LEU A 195 -3.88 0.48 -18.13
CA LEU A 195 -3.16 1.74 -18.24
C LEU A 195 -3.73 2.63 -19.36
N GLU A 196 -4.00 2.06 -20.55
CA GLU A 196 -4.61 2.80 -21.65
C GLU A 196 -6.01 3.32 -21.28
N MET A 197 -6.84 2.51 -20.65
CA MET A 197 -8.17 2.91 -20.19
C MET A 197 -8.05 4.04 -19.15
N LEU A 198 -7.14 3.91 -18.20
CA LEU A 198 -6.91 4.90 -17.15
C LEU A 198 -6.45 6.24 -17.73
N LEU A 199 -5.54 6.22 -18.71
CA LEU A 199 -5.08 7.40 -19.42
C LEU A 199 -6.21 8.07 -20.24
N LYS A 200 -7.02 7.28 -20.97
CA LYS A 200 -8.17 7.80 -21.73
C LYS A 200 -9.21 8.49 -20.83
N HIS A 201 -9.40 8.03 -19.63
CA HIS A 201 -10.36 8.59 -18.68
C HIS A 201 -9.73 9.63 -17.74
N ASN A 202 -8.46 10.01 -17.95
CA ASN A 202 -7.72 10.97 -17.13
C ASN A 202 -7.67 10.59 -15.64
N LEU A 203 -7.49 9.30 -15.39
CA LEU A 203 -7.57 8.68 -14.07
C LEU A 203 -6.19 8.37 -13.46
N ILE A 204 -5.10 8.52 -14.23
CA ILE A 204 -3.71 8.57 -13.78
C ILE A 204 -3.15 9.89 -14.29
N LYS A 205 -2.89 10.84 -13.40
CA LYS A 205 -2.38 12.17 -13.75
C LYS A 205 -0.92 12.36 -13.35
N GLY A 206 -0.44 11.62 -12.37
CA GLY A 206 0.90 11.77 -11.79
C GLY A 206 1.76 10.51 -11.87
N GLY A 207 1.19 9.39 -12.31
CA GLY A 207 1.95 8.17 -12.55
C GLY A 207 2.76 8.29 -13.85
N ASP A 208 3.98 7.78 -13.82
CA ASP A 208 4.82 7.57 -14.99
C ASP A 208 5.32 6.12 -15.05
N LEU A 209 6.10 5.77 -16.06
CA LEU A 209 6.62 4.40 -16.20
C LEU A 209 7.68 4.02 -15.14
N SER A 210 8.07 4.95 -14.26
CA SER A 210 8.94 4.67 -13.11
C SER A 210 8.17 4.36 -11.83
N THR A 211 6.86 4.70 -11.78
CA THR A 211 6.02 4.57 -10.58
C THR A 211 5.24 3.25 -10.51
N ALA A 212 5.22 2.46 -11.58
CA ALA A 212 4.54 1.17 -11.63
C ALA A 212 5.19 0.23 -12.65
N ILE A 213 5.11 -1.06 -12.37
CA ILE A 213 5.47 -2.10 -13.36
C ILE A 213 4.30 -2.27 -14.32
N VAL A 214 4.52 -2.16 -15.63
CA VAL A 214 3.48 -2.35 -16.64
C VAL A 214 3.67 -3.69 -17.34
N PHE A 215 2.69 -4.59 -17.20
CA PHE A 215 2.67 -5.88 -17.89
C PHE A 215 1.89 -5.78 -19.20
N VAL A 216 2.45 -6.31 -20.27
CA VAL A 216 1.90 -6.30 -21.63
C VAL A 216 1.59 -7.74 -22.05
N GLU A 217 0.30 -8.10 -22.11
CA GLU A 217 -0.14 -9.46 -22.42
C GLU A 217 -0.16 -9.77 -23.91
N ASP A 218 -0.64 -8.81 -24.70
CA ASP A 218 -0.84 -8.98 -26.14
C ASP A 218 0.25 -8.28 -26.96
N ALA A 219 0.37 -8.68 -28.23
CA ALA A 219 1.23 -7.98 -29.17
C ALA A 219 0.76 -6.55 -29.35
N VAL A 220 1.48 -5.60 -28.75
CA VAL A 220 1.21 -4.16 -28.88
C VAL A 220 1.77 -3.67 -30.21
N GLN A 221 0.96 -2.93 -30.97
CA GLN A 221 1.42 -2.34 -32.25
C GLN A 221 2.46 -1.22 -32.00
N ALA A 222 3.41 -1.07 -32.91
CA ALA A 222 4.45 -0.06 -32.80
C ALA A 222 3.90 1.36 -32.61
N GLY A 223 2.74 1.67 -33.22
CA GLY A 223 2.05 2.96 -33.05
C GLY A 223 1.51 3.20 -31.63
N GLU A 224 1.11 2.16 -30.91
CA GLU A 224 0.66 2.26 -29.52
C GLU A 224 1.82 2.51 -28.56
N LEU A 225 2.95 1.84 -28.78
CA LEU A 225 4.17 2.09 -28.00
C LEU A 225 4.68 3.52 -28.21
N GLN A 226 4.63 4.03 -29.45
CA GLN A 226 4.99 5.43 -29.75
C GLN A 226 4.03 6.43 -29.08
N ARG A 227 2.73 6.10 -29.00
CA ARG A 227 1.75 6.93 -28.29
C ARG A 227 2.03 6.97 -26.80
N VAL A 228 2.33 5.83 -26.19
CA VAL A 228 2.70 5.75 -24.77
C VAL A 228 4.01 6.52 -24.51
N ALA A 229 5.03 6.35 -25.36
CA ALA A 229 6.26 7.11 -25.24
C ALA A 229 6.01 8.63 -25.24
N LYS A 230 5.17 9.13 -26.16
CA LYS A 230 4.80 10.56 -26.22
C LYS A 230 4.05 11.02 -24.96
N LEU A 231 3.13 10.21 -24.43
CA LEU A 231 2.37 10.56 -23.23
C LEU A 231 3.28 10.74 -22.01
N PHE A 232 4.34 9.95 -21.90
CA PHE A 232 5.30 10.02 -20.80
C PHE A 232 6.57 10.82 -21.14
N ASN A 233 6.57 11.61 -22.24
CA ASN A 233 7.72 12.41 -22.70
C ASN A 233 9.01 11.60 -22.85
N MET A 234 8.90 10.37 -23.34
CA MET A 234 10.02 9.47 -23.61
C MET A 234 10.32 9.38 -25.10
N GLU A 235 11.59 9.20 -25.48
CA GLU A 235 11.98 9.01 -26.87
C GLU A 235 11.42 7.73 -27.46
N SER A 236 11.43 6.66 -26.69
CA SER A 236 10.89 5.35 -27.07
C SER A 236 10.52 4.53 -25.83
N VAL A 237 9.62 3.60 -26.04
CA VAL A 237 9.22 2.59 -25.06
C VAL A 237 9.30 1.22 -25.72
N GLY A 238 9.91 0.25 -25.07
CA GLY A 238 10.03 -1.14 -25.53
C GLY A 238 9.37 -2.14 -24.59
N ILE A 239 9.25 -3.37 -25.04
CA ILE A 239 8.78 -4.51 -24.22
C ILE A 239 9.94 -5.46 -24.02
N HIS A 240 10.23 -5.78 -22.77
CA HIS A 240 11.25 -6.77 -22.38
C HIS A 240 10.76 -8.21 -22.53
N GLN A 241 11.70 -9.15 -22.48
CA GLN A 241 11.38 -10.56 -22.25
C GLN A 241 10.59 -10.69 -20.95
N GLY A 242 9.44 -11.38 -21.01
CA GLY A 242 8.50 -11.49 -19.90
C GLY A 242 7.34 -10.49 -19.94
N GLY A 243 7.21 -9.70 -21.03
CA GLY A 243 6.07 -8.80 -21.24
C GLY A 243 6.09 -7.58 -20.33
N ILE A 244 7.25 -7.09 -19.92
CA ILE A 244 7.38 -5.88 -19.08
C ILE A 244 7.72 -4.69 -19.96
N LEU A 245 7.00 -3.59 -19.79
CA LEU A 245 7.20 -2.35 -20.53
C LEU A 245 8.45 -1.61 -20.02
N ASN A 246 9.12 -0.91 -20.95
CA ASN A 246 10.18 0.07 -20.66
C ASN A 246 11.41 -0.49 -19.94
N ASN A 247 11.80 -1.71 -20.23
CA ASN A 247 13.03 -2.30 -19.71
C ASN A 247 13.15 -2.30 -18.18
N THR A 248 12.04 -2.25 -17.47
CA THR A 248 12.00 -2.33 -16.00
C THR A 248 12.44 -3.73 -15.53
N THR A 249 13.46 -3.78 -14.69
CA THR A 249 13.88 -5.02 -14.04
C THR A 249 13.11 -5.21 -12.74
N LEU A 250 12.55 -6.40 -12.55
CA LEU A 250 11.91 -6.77 -11.29
C LEU A 250 12.94 -6.91 -10.16
N HIS A 251 12.59 -6.44 -8.96
CA HIS A 251 13.40 -6.69 -7.75
C HIS A 251 13.34 -8.16 -7.32
N PHE A 252 12.19 -8.81 -7.57
CA PHE A 252 11.95 -10.23 -7.32
C PHE A 252 11.11 -10.81 -8.45
N GLU A 253 11.31 -12.09 -8.80
CA GLU A 253 10.48 -12.76 -9.81
C GLU A 253 8.99 -12.72 -9.48
N ASN A 254 8.64 -12.71 -8.17
CA ASN A 254 7.29 -12.62 -7.64
C ASN A 254 6.97 -11.22 -7.06
N GLU A 255 7.57 -10.16 -7.59
CA GLU A 255 7.36 -8.78 -7.12
C GLU A 255 5.87 -8.39 -7.07
N PRO A 256 5.02 -8.71 -8.06
CA PRO A 256 3.59 -8.45 -7.99
C PRO A 256 2.87 -9.09 -6.79
N ALA A 257 3.18 -10.35 -6.47
CA ALA A 257 2.61 -11.00 -5.29
C ALA A 257 3.10 -10.37 -3.98
N ARG A 258 4.37 -9.93 -3.94
CA ARG A 258 4.95 -9.21 -2.79
C ARG A 258 4.30 -7.83 -2.62
N HIS A 259 4.01 -7.14 -3.73
CA HIS A 259 3.30 -5.87 -3.65
C HIS A 259 1.87 -6.06 -3.12
N LYS A 260 1.14 -7.10 -3.56
CA LYS A 260 -0.18 -7.41 -2.98
C LYS A 260 -0.10 -7.80 -1.49
N LEU A 261 1.00 -8.35 -1.04
CA LEU A 261 1.26 -8.57 0.38
C LEU A 261 1.52 -7.25 1.11
N LEU A 262 2.25 -6.30 0.50
CA LEU A 262 2.45 -4.95 1.01
C LEU A 262 1.10 -4.23 1.20
N ASP A 263 0.25 -4.23 0.16
CA ASP A 263 -1.10 -3.66 0.20
C ASP A 263 -1.92 -4.22 1.36
N LEU A 264 -1.93 -5.56 1.52
CA LEU A 264 -2.69 -6.21 2.58
C LEU A 264 -2.15 -5.84 3.98
N ILE A 265 -0.82 -5.70 4.17
CA ILE A 265 -0.24 -5.19 5.43
C ILE A 265 -0.73 -3.77 5.72
N GLY A 266 -0.72 -2.90 4.70
CA GLY A 266 -1.18 -1.52 4.83
C GLY A 266 -2.65 -1.43 5.19
N ASP A 267 -3.50 -2.17 4.47
CA ASP A 267 -4.93 -2.20 4.75
C ASP A 267 -5.24 -2.81 6.14
N MET A 268 -4.49 -3.84 6.56
CA MET A 268 -4.61 -4.41 7.91
C MET A 268 -4.13 -3.46 9.02
N ALA A 269 -3.29 -2.47 8.72
CA ALA A 269 -2.92 -1.45 9.70
C ALA A 269 -4.11 -0.60 10.16
N LEU A 270 -5.19 -0.54 9.37
CA LEU A 270 -6.46 0.09 9.71
C LEU A 270 -7.21 -0.57 10.88
N LEU A 271 -6.75 -1.74 11.37
CA LEU A 271 -7.15 -2.31 12.67
C LEU A 271 -6.78 -1.39 13.84
N GLY A 272 -5.87 -0.42 13.65
CA GLY A 272 -5.38 0.49 14.68
C GLY A 272 -4.39 -0.13 15.68
N LYS A 273 -4.30 -1.45 15.75
CA LYS A 273 -3.38 -2.20 16.62
C LYS A 273 -2.69 -3.32 15.85
N PRO A 274 -1.46 -3.70 16.20
CA PRO A 274 -0.83 -4.89 15.63
C PRO A 274 -1.61 -6.15 15.99
N ILE A 275 -1.68 -7.08 15.04
CA ILE A 275 -2.38 -8.35 15.20
C ILE A 275 -1.38 -9.51 15.25
N LEU A 276 -1.65 -10.52 16.07
CA LEU A 276 -0.93 -11.79 16.11
C LEU A 276 -1.79 -12.86 15.46
N GLY A 277 -1.28 -13.46 14.40
CA GLY A 277 -1.98 -14.45 13.60
C GLY A 277 -1.26 -14.76 12.30
N HIS A 278 -1.62 -15.87 11.68
CA HIS A 278 -1.11 -16.26 10.36
C HIS A 278 -2.17 -15.98 9.30
N VAL A 279 -1.91 -15.01 8.44
CA VAL A 279 -2.79 -14.61 7.32
C VAL A 279 -2.40 -15.38 6.07
N LYS A 280 -3.40 -15.95 5.39
CA LYS A 280 -3.29 -16.51 4.04
C LYS A 280 -4.33 -15.85 3.16
N ALA A 281 -3.91 -15.26 2.04
CA ALA A 281 -4.79 -14.59 1.11
C ALA A 281 -4.60 -15.09 -0.32
N PHE A 282 -5.71 -15.36 -0.99
CA PHE A 282 -5.77 -15.66 -2.41
C PHE A 282 -6.50 -14.53 -3.12
N LYS A 283 -5.84 -13.90 -4.09
CA LYS A 283 -6.36 -12.76 -4.87
C LYS A 283 -6.84 -11.58 -3.99
N PRO A 284 -6.06 -11.13 -3.00
CA PRO A 284 -6.43 -9.97 -2.20
C PRO A 284 -6.50 -8.70 -3.05
N GLY A 285 -7.25 -7.72 -2.54
CA GLY A 285 -7.37 -6.38 -3.09
C GLY A 285 -8.07 -5.48 -2.08
N HIS A 286 -7.96 -4.16 -2.21
CA HIS A 286 -8.34 -3.20 -1.17
C HIS A 286 -9.76 -3.39 -0.63
N LEU A 287 -10.75 -3.67 -1.50
CA LEU A 287 -12.11 -4.00 -1.06
C LEU A 287 -12.14 -5.22 -0.14
N ALA A 288 -11.57 -6.33 -0.60
CA ALA A 288 -11.56 -7.57 0.18
C ALA A 288 -10.73 -7.43 1.46
N ASN A 289 -9.61 -6.71 1.39
CA ASN A 289 -8.73 -6.45 2.53
C ASN A 289 -9.48 -5.67 3.62
N THR A 290 -10.14 -4.58 3.26
CA THR A 290 -10.87 -3.73 4.21
C THR A 290 -12.11 -4.40 4.78
N GLU A 291 -12.86 -5.17 3.97
CA GLU A 291 -13.96 -5.99 4.47
C GLU A 291 -13.46 -7.09 5.43
N PHE A 292 -12.31 -7.70 5.13
CA PHE A 292 -11.69 -8.66 6.03
C PHE A 292 -11.25 -8.02 7.37
N VAL A 293 -10.73 -6.79 7.34
CA VAL A 293 -10.38 -6.02 8.56
C VAL A 293 -11.63 -5.78 9.42
N LYS A 294 -12.76 -5.38 8.82
CA LYS A 294 -14.04 -5.22 9.53
C LYS A 294 -14.49 -6.55 10.17
N LEU A 295 -14.41 -7.64 9.39
CA LEU A 295 -14.77 -8.97 9.89
C LEU A 295 -13.89 -9.43 11.07
N ILE A 296 -12.60 -9.09 11.07
CA ILE A 296 -11.71 -9.35 12.22
C ILE A 296 -12.21 -8.61 13.45
N ILE A 297 -12.53 -7.31 13.35
CA ILE A 297 -13.02 -6.50 14.48
C ILE A 297 -14.29 -7.13 15.06
N GLU A 298 -15.26 -7.48 14.23
CA GLU A 298 -16.52 -8.14 14.64
C GLU A 298 -16.30 -9.48 15.36
N ASN A 299 -15.21 -10.19 15.06
CA ASN A 299 -14.90 -11.50 15.68
C ASN A 299 -13.94 -11.42 16.88
N LEU A 300 -13.39 -10.25 17.17
CA LEU A 300 -12.53 -10.02 18.34
C LEU A 300 -13.28 -9.40 19.51
N GLU A 301 -14.48 -8.86 19.28
CA GLU A 301 -15.42 -8.42 20.29
C GLU A 301 -16.16 -9.62 20.90
#